data_773b9501e19d90a691beab393e3fdfac
#
_entry.id   773b9501e19d90a691beab393e3fdfac
#
_cell.length_a   1.000
_cell.length_b   1.000
_cell.length_c   1.000
_cell.angle_alpha   90.00
_cell.angle_beta   90.00
_cell.angle_gamma   90.00
#
_symmetry.space_group_name_H-M   'P 1'
#
loop_
_entity.id
_entity.type
_entity.pdbx_description
1 polymer ?
#
loop_
_entity_poly.entity_id
_entity_poly.type
_entity_poly.pdbx_seq_one_letter_code
_entity_poly.pdbx_strand_id
1 'polypeptide(L)'
;MIGYHIDQNKLACATGEVYSKDENWLEILLNHEPKAAKILYDLDYSVAVILAHEGITREQGKKLLDTHKLHLPSGYRLGYYSGKVLTLDFGYGAAHGYAYFYNTKQYTDIHHTFNNTADYAVKKAKEAQEVGENVLAAYKKLGFTNQSLTSPIKAFVKSHLYPDIATLNDIPEQVGEYAYATVKGNWVECYSMGRWNKVYDYDVNRAYGSQLSKLLEIRDGTWIRSRVIPGNRKTAPYGFAKGILTITAPFHPFIVNRGDMSYTPSGSREDVLTLSQVDFLRGNELGTFDVSDCLYWTNGYTEEPARPFEVIVRHLCEVSQGADPATKNIVRRILAGMWGYLLQLKGTEDDVQFGDSFNPIYGALVETNNSLAVAQACIDNNIIPLAVAVDGIVTDKPLKLDIGKSPGQWRLTHQGKCIIVSSGIVGIEGKGGDEEFSITYDWLKEAMENDPAQSEYVMEKIAPVTLAKALSGSWDKLGELERSTRTVYIGSETKRCYINEPKCGRDILNNVYQSEPWDISMITKGGE
;
A
#
# COMPACT_ATOMS: atom_id res chain seq x y z
N MET A 1 -1.52 -23.82 -16.57
CA MET A 1 -1.76 -23.61 -15.12
C MET A 1 -3.09 -24.22 -14.75
N ILE A 2 -3.29 -24.66 -13.51
CA ILE A 2 -4.58 -25.16 -13.03
C ILE A 2 -4.99 -24.38 -11.79
N GLY A 3 -6.24 -23.91 -11.80
CA GLY A 3 -6.85 -23.22 -10.67
C GLY A 3 -7.62 -24.16 -9.76
N TYR A 4 -7.57 -23.88 -8.46
CA TYR A 4 -8.31 -24.59 -7.44
C TYR A 4 -9.02 -23.61 -6.52
N HIS A 5 -10.17 -24.05 -6.00
CA HIS A 5 -10.88 -23.41 -4.89
C HIS A 5 -11.17 -24.45 -3.82
N ILE A 6 -10.86 -24.10 -2.57
CA ILE A 6 -11.09 -24.96 -1.40
C ILE A 6 -12.03 -24.22 -0.46
N ASP A 7 -13.09 -24.88 -0.03
CA ASP A 7 -13.98 -24.44 1.04
C ASP A 7 -14.14 -25.56 2.08
N GLN A 8 -14.90 -25.34 3.15
CA GLN A 8 -15.09 -26.29 4.26
C GLN A 8 -15.59 -27.68 3.83
N ASN A 9 -16.25 -27.79 2.69
CA ASN A 9 -16.94 -29.01 2.29
C ASN A 9 -16.43 -29.62 0.98
N LYS A 10 -15.64 -28.88 0.20
CA LYS A 10 -15.22 -29.33 -1.14
C LYS A 10 -13.92 -28.70 -1.62
N LEU A 11 -13.26 -29.42 -2.50
CA LEU A 11 -12.18 -28.97 -3.36
C LEU A 11 -12.69 -28.96 -4.80
N ALA A 12 -12.64 -27.84 -5.48
CA ALA A 12 -13.02 -27.73 -6.88
C ALA A 12 -11.79 -27.42 -7.75
N CYS A 13 -11.77 -28.00 -8.95
CA CYS A 13 -10.77 -27.78 -9.97
C CYS A 13 -11.36 -26.98 -11.15
N ALA A 14 -10.55 -26.17 -11.81
CA ALA A 14 -10.94 -25.42 -13.00
C ALA A 14 -11.35 -26.31 -14.18
N THR A 15 -10.89 -27.55 -14.21
CA THR A 15 -11.28 -28.58 -15.21
C THR A 15 -12.72 -29.08 -15.02
N GLY A 16 -13.33 -28.80 -13.87
CA GLY A 16 -14.74 -29.08 -13.59
C GLY A 16 -14.97 -30.11 -12.49
N GLU A 17 -13.95 -30.81 -12.04
CA GLU A 17 -14.05 -31.79 -10.97
C GLU A 17 -14.31 -31.10 -9.63
N VAL A 18 -15.15 -31.76 -8.82
CA VAL A 18 -15.44 -31.34 -7.45
C VAL A 18 -15.33 -32.54 -6.53
N TYR A 19 -14.52 -32.42 -5.52
CA TYR A 19 -14.20 -33.46 -4.55
C TYR A 19 -14.81 -33.10 -3.18
N SER A 20 -15.43 -34.08 -2.52
CA SER A 20 -16.03 -33.89 -1.21
C SER A 20 -14.97 -33.83 -0.10
N LYS A 21 -15.36 -33.38 1.10
CA LYS A 21 -14.46 -33.36 2.27
C LYS A 21 -13.98 -34.72 2.73
N ASP A 22 -14.67 -35.81 2.34
CA ASP A 22 -14.32 -37.17 2.73
C ASP A 22 -13.21 -37.75 1.83
N GLU A 23 -12.85 -37.06 0.75
CA GLU A 23 -11.77 -37.44 -0.14
C GLU A 23 -10.42 -36.88 0.32
N ASN A 24 -9.33 -37.51 -0.06
CA ASN A 24 -7.98 -37.04 0.30
C ASN A 24 -7.56 -35.86 -0.57
N TRP A 25 -7.93 -34.64 -0.17
CA TRP A 25 -7.62 -33.41 -0.92
C TRP A 25 -6.12 -33.19 -1.10
N LEU A 26 -5.29 -33.55 -0.12
CA LEU A 26 -3.84 -33.35 -0.21
C LEU A 26 -3.24 -34.23 -1.31
N GLU A 27 -3.72 -35.49 -1.43
CA GLU A 27 -3.32 -36.38 -2.50
C GLU A 27 -3.78 -35.86 -3.87
N ILE A 28 -5.03 -35.37 -3.96
CA ILE A 28 -5.58 -34.78 -5.17
C ILE A 28 -4.77 -33.53 -5.56
N LEU A 29 -4.55 -32.62 -4.63
CA LEU A 29 -3.77 -31.39 -4.88
C LEU A 29 -2.34 -31.70 -5.32
N LEU A 30 -1.74 -32.78 -4.81
CA LEU A 30 -0.38 -33.18 -5.18
C LEU A 30 -0.33 -33.83 -6.56
N ASN A 31 -1.23 -34.79 -6.82
CA ASN A 31 -1.15 -35.69 -7.95
C ASN A 31 -1.98 -35.28 -9.17
N HIS A 32 -3.00 -34.44 -8.99
CA HIS A 32 -3.78 -33.93 -10.11
C HIS A 32 -2.91 -32.98 -10.95
N GLU A 33 -2.70 -33.35 -12.22
CA GLU A 33 -1.83 -32.63 -13.16
C GLU A 33 -0.46 -32.28 -12.55
N PRO A 34 0.39 -33.26 -12.21
CA PRO A 34 1.58 -33.05 -11.38
C PRO A 34 2.64 -32.13 -12.00
N LYS A 35 2.60 -31.94 -13.34
CA LYS A 35 3.53 -31.05 -14.06
C LYS A 35 2.99 -29.63 -14.24
N ALA A 36 1.71 -29.38 -13.95
CA ALA A 36 1.11 -28.08 -14.12
C ALA A 36 1.44 -27.14 -12.93
N ALA A 37 1.70 -25.88 -13.22
CA ALA A 37 1.70 -24.85 -12.18
C ALA A 37 0.29 -24.73 -11.59
N LYS A 38 0.17 -24.55 -10.28
CA LYS A 38 -1.10 -24.57 -9.53
C LYS A 38 -1.35 -23.22 -8.87
N ILE A 39 -2.61 -22.82 -8.80
CA ILE A 39 -3.01 -21.55 -8.17
C ILE A 39 -4.29 -21.74 -7.36
N LEU A 40 -4.35 -21.13 -6.17
CA LEU A 40 -5.51 -21.16 -5.29
C LEU A 40 -6.26 -19.83 -5.38
N TYR A 41 -7.60 -19.89 -5.35
CA TYR A 41 -8.46 -18.70 -5.38
C TYR A 41 -8.21 -17.80 -4.15
N ASP A 42 -8.16 -18.38 -2.96
CA ASP A 42 -7.68 -17.73 -1.73
C ASP A 42 -6.76 -18.70 -0.99
N LEU A 43 -5.46 -18.43 -1.02
CA LEU A 43 -4.46 -19.29 -0.42
C LEU A 43 -4.57 -19.33 1.10
N ASP A 44 -4.75 -18.19 1.75
CA ASP A 44 -4.79 -18.10 3.21
C ASP A 44 -6.03 -18.80 3.78
N TYR A 45 -7.16 -18.67 3.09
CA TYR A 45 -8.37 -19.41 3.43
C TYR A 45 -8.22 -20.91 3.17
N SER A 46 -7.70 -21.27 2.00
CA SER A 46 -7.47 -22.68 1.65
C SER A 46 -6.56 -23.38 2.63
N VAL A 47 -5.49 -22.72 3.10
CA VAL A 47 -4.60 -23.26 4.13
C VAL A 47 -5.35 -23.44 5.45
N ALA A 48 -6.15 -22.46 5.87
CA ALA A 48 -6.92 -22.56 7.10
C ALA A 48 -7.91 -23.75 7.07
N VAL A 49 -8.58 -23.96 5.93
CA VAL A 49 -9.48 -25.11 5.73
C VAL A 49 -8.71 -26.45 5.77
N ILE A 50 -7.56 -26.54 5.10
CA ILE A 50 -6.71 -27.73 5.14
C ILE A 50 -6.27 -28.05 6.58
N LEU A 51 -5.80 -27.05 7.33
CA LEU A 51 -5.36 -27.24 8.70
C LEU A 51 -6.49 -27.66 9.64
N ALA A 52 -7.69 -27.12 9.46
CA ALA A 52 -8.88 -27.51 10.20
C ALA A 52 -9.27 -28.97 9.88
N HIS A 53 -9.24 -29.35 8.62
CA HIS A 53 -9.51 -30.72 8.16
C HIS A 53 -8.51 -31.74 8.70
N GLU A 54 -7.24 -31.38 8.79
CA GLU A 54 -6.15 -32.18 9.35
C GLU A 54 -6.17 -32.22 10.91
N GLY A 55 -7.06 -31.49 11.56
CA GLY A 55 -7.17 -31.45 13.03
C GLY A 55 -5.95 -30.83 13.71
N ILE A 56 -5.31 -29.86 13.09
CA ILE A 56 -4.10 -29.21 13.61
C ILE A 56 -4.39 -28.44 14.90
N THR A 57 -3.54 -28.58 15.91
CA THR A 57 -3.65 -27.83 17.16
C THR A 57 -3.19 -26.38 16.99
N ARG A 58 -3.62 -25.50 17.92
CA ARG A 58 -3.22 -24.09 17.95
C ARG A 58 -1.70 -23.91 18.00
N GLU A 59 -1.02 -24.75 18.78
CA GLU A 59 0.46 -24.75 18.90
C GLU A 59 1.14 -25.09 17.56
N GLN A 60 0.63 -26.12 16.87
CA GLN A 60 1.12 -26.49 15.54
C GLN A 60 0.88 -25.38 14.52
N GLY A 61 -0.29 -24.73 14.56
CA GLY A 61 -0.62 -23.57 13.74
C GLY A 61 0.34 -22.39 13.97
N LYS A 62 0.65 -22.08 15.25
CA LYS A 62 1.65 -21.08 15.58
C LYS A 62 3.03 -21.45 15.03
N LYS A 63 3.47 -22.70 15.24
CA LYS A 63 4.74 -23.20 14.71
C LYS A 63 4.81 -23.04 13.18
N LEU A 64 3.71 -23.27 12.45
CA LEU A 64 3.68 -23.09 11.00
C LEU A 64 3.94 -21.64 10.59
N LEU A 65 3.36 -20.65 11.29
CA LEU A 65 3.64 -19.23 11.01
C LEU A 65 5.10 -18.86 11.32
N ASP A 66 5.65 -19.38 12.42
CA ASP A 66 7.00 -19.04 12.86
C ASP A 66 8.08 -19.69 11.98
N THR A 67 7.88 -20.96 11.60
CA THR A 67 8.89 -21.76 10.89
C THR A 67 8.61 -21.96 9.41
N HIS A 68 7.43 -21.57 8.94
CA HIS A 68 6.92 -21.78 7.58
C HIS A 68 6.83 -23.24 7.14
N LYS A 69 6.90 -24.21 8.08
CA LYS A 69 6.86 -25.66 7.78
C LYS A 69 6.10 -26.43 8.85
N LEU A 70 5.29 -27.38 8.41
CA LEU A 70 4.55 -28.27 9.28
C LEU A 70 4.44 -29.68 8.66
N HIS A 71 4.62 -30.72 9.48
CA HIS A 71 4.23 -32.09 9.15
C HIS A 71 2.78 -32.30 9.60
N LEU A 72 1.95 -32.72 8.67
CA LEU A 72 0.52 -32.97 8.91
C LEU A 72 0.31 -34.39 9.43
N PRO A 73 -0.77 -34.67 10.18
CA PRO A 73 -1.13 -35.99 10.66
C PRO A 73 -1.27 -37.03 9.56
N SER A 74 -1.74 -36.61 8.39
CA SER A 74 -1.85 -37.45 7.17
C SER A 74 -0.51 -37.84 6.53
N GLY A 75 0.63 -37.37 7.07
CA GLY A 75 1.98 -37.67 6.58
C GLY A 75 2.51 -36.71 5.52
N TYR A 76 1.72 -35.74 5.09
CA TYR A 76 2.17 -34.70 4.17
C TYR A 76 2.99 -33.63 4.92
N ARG A 77 3.89 -32.95 4.18
CA ARG A 77 4.59 -31.78 4.67
C ARG A 77 4.07 -30.54 3.96
N LEU A 78 3.66 -29.58 4.74
CA LEU A 78 3.13 -28.31 4.29
C LEU A 78 4.13 -27.20 4.56
N GLY A 79 4.47 -26.43 3.53
CA GLY A 79 5.20 -25.18 3.64
C GLY A 79 4.28 -24.01 3.33
N TYR A 80 4.22 -23.01 4.20
CA TYR A 80 3.27 -21.91 4.05
C TYR A 80 3.93 -20.55 4.32
N TYR A 81 3.76 -19.66 3.35
CA TYR A 81 4.13 -18.26 3.45
C TYR A 81 2.87 -17.42 3.21
N SER A 82 2.32 -16.85 4.28
CA SER A 82 1.04 -16.15 4.27
C SER A 82 0.93 -15.13 3.14
N GLY A 83 -0.20 -15.13 2.45
CA GLY A 83 -0.51 -14.26 1.34
C GLY A 83 0.31 -14.50 0.06
N LYS A 84 1.25 -15.46 0.05
CA LYS A 84 2.20 -15.65 -1.06
C LYS A 84 2.15 -17.04 -1.68
N VAL A 85 2.47 -18.06 -0.91
CA VAL A 85 2.75 -19.40 -1.42
C VAL A 85 2.40 -20.50 -0.43
N LEU A 86 1.89 -21.61 -0.96
CA LEU A 86 1.77 -22.90 -0.31
C LEU A 86 2.63 -23.91 -1.06
N THR A 87 3.37 -24.73 -0.33
CA THR A 87 4.04 -25.91 -0.87
C THR A 87 3.50 -27.16 -0.19
N LEU A 88 3.33 -28.22 -0.95
CA LEU A 88 2.86 -29.51 -0.49
C LEU A 88 3.77 -30.61 -1.02
N ASP A 89 4.26 -31.46 -0.13
CA ASP A 89 5.00 -32.66 -0.52
C ASP A 89 4.66 -33.83 0.40
N PHE A 90 4.94 -35.05 -0.08
CA PHE A 90 4.74 -36.28 0.65
C PHE A 90 6.04 -37.05 0.76
N GLY A 91 6.49 -37.33 1.99
CA GLY A 91 7.73 -38.05 2.25
C GLY A 91 9.00 -37.21 2.23
N TYR A 92 10.16 -37.85 2.19
CA TYR A 92 11.47 -37.21 2.18
C TYR A 92 12.03 -37.08 0.76
N GLY A 93 11.90 -35.91 0.17
CA GLY A 93 12.55 -35.55 -1.07
C GLY A 93 11.64 -35.59 -2.33
N ALA A 94 12.16 -35.05 -3.44
CA ALA A 94 11.45 -34.88 -4.72
C ALA A 94 10.98 -36.19 -5.41
N ALA A 95 11.37 -37.33 -4.87
CA ALA A 95 10.98 -38.65 -5.41
C ALA A 95 9.51 -39.02 -5.09
N HIS A 96 8.86 -38.29 -4.17
CA HIS A 96 7.52 -38.61 -3.69
C HIS A 96 6.43 -37.63 -4.08
N GLY A 97 6.75 -36.70 -4.99
CA GLY A 97 5.83 -35.65 -5.45
C GLY A 97 5.98 -34.34 -4.69
N TYR A 98 5.87 -33.24 -5.42
CA TYR A 98 5.95 -31.88 -4.90
C TYR A 98 5.01 -30.97 -5.67
N ALA A 99 4.19 -30.22 -4.97
CA ALA A 99 3.30 -29.24 -5.58
C ALA A 99 3.55 -27.85 -4.98
N TYR A 100 3.44 -26.84 -5.82
CA TYR A 100 3.65 -25.45 -5.50
C TYR A 100 2.42 -24.64 -5.91
N PHE A 101 1.81 -23.93 -4.98
CA PHE A 101 0.58 -23.21 -5.18
C PHE A 101 0.80 -21.71 -4.98
N TYR A 102 0.22 -20.92 -5.89
CA TYR A 102 0.25 -19.46 -5.83
C TYR A 102 -1.08 -18.90 -5.35
N ASN A 103 -1.08 -17.66 -4.91
CA ASN A 103 -2.27 -16.97 -4.42
C ASN A 103 -2.79 -15.97 -5.45
N THR A 104 -4.10 -15.98 -5.73
CA THR A 104 -4.73 -14.99 -6.60
C THR A 104 -4.94 -13.64 -5.91
N LYS A 105 -5.04 -13.61 -4.57
CA LYS A 105 -5.34 -12.41 -3.77
C LYS A 105 -4.45 -11.21 -4.07
N GLN A 106 -3.25 -11.45 -4.60
CA GLN A 106 -2.34 -10.37 -5.00
C GLN A 106 -2.76 -9.69 -6.32
N TYR A 107 -3.67 -10.27 -7.10
CA TYR A 107 -3.97 -9.86 -8.47
C TYR A 107 -5.44 -9.62 -8.74
N THR A 108 -6.31 -10.03 -7.83
CA THR A 108 -7.76 -9.85 -7.92
C THR A 108 -8.37 -9.75 -6.53
N ASP A 109 -9.56 -9.17 -6.46
CA ASP A 109 -10.35 -9.13 -5.23
C ASP A 109 -10.98 -10.50 -4.98
N ILE A 110 -11.05 -10.88 -3.71
CA ILE A 110 -11.53 -12.18 -3.26
C ILE A 110 -12.86 -12.00 -2.52
N HIS A 111 -13.89 -12.67 -3.02
CA HIS A 111 -15.21 -12.67 -2.42
C HIS A 111 -15.60 -14.07 -1.99
N HIS A 112 -16.07 -14.19 -0.75
CA HIS A 112 -16.60 -15.43 -0.19
C HIS A 112 -18.10 -15.30 0.08
N THR A 113 -18.84 -16.41 -0.03
CA THR A 113 -20.25 -16.49 0.30
C THR A 113 -20.52 -17.74 1.14
N PHE A 114 -21.50 -17.68 2.04
CA PHE A 114 -21.93 -18.85 2.81
C PHE A 114 -22.59 -19.93 1.93
N ASN A 115 -23.12 -19.55 0.80
CA ASN A 115 -23.86 -20.43 -0.11
C ASN A 115 -22.96 -20.90 -1.25
N ASN A 116 -22.07 -21.82 -0.95
CA ASN A 116 -21.00 -22.25 -1.84
C ASN A 116 -21.47 -23.53 -2.59
N THR A 117 -22.06 -23.38 -3.79
CA THR A 117 -22.43 -24.50 -4.65
C THR A 117 -21.22 -25.08 -5.38
N ALA A 118 -21.36 -26.30 -5.94
CA ALA A 118 -20.33 -26.91 -6.78
C ALA A 118 -19.97 -26.01 -7.98
N ASP A 119 -21.00 -25.46 -8.66
CA ASP A 119 -20.80 -24.54 -9.79
C ASP A 119 -20.08 -23.27 -9.39
N TYR A 120 -20.40 -22.71 -8.22
CA TYR A 120 -19.67 -21.56 -7.68
C TYR A 120 -18.20 -21.89 -7.42
N ALA A 121 -17.94 -23.03 -6.80
CA ALA A 121 -16.58 -23.47 -6.49
C ALA A 121 -15.73 -23.68 -7.76
N VAL A 122 -16.30 -24.32 -8.79
CA VAL A 122 -15.66 -24.49 -10.11
C VAL A 122 -15.44 -23.14 -10.78
N LYS A 123 -16.41 -22.21 -10.70
CA LYS A 123 -16.26 -20.85 -11.22
C LYS A 123 -15.07 -20.14 -10.57
N LYS A 124 -14.91 -20.24 -9.24
CA LYS A 124 -13.79 -19.64 -8.51
C LYS A 124 -12.44 -20.27 -8.85
N ALA A 125 -12.39 -21.57 -9.07
CA ALA A 125 -11.21 -22.25 -9.55
C ALA A 125 -10.80 -21.79 -10.97
N LYS A 126 -11.77 -21.58 -11.87
CA LYS A 126 -11.53 -21.01 -13.21
C LYS A 126 -11.03 -19.56 -13.16
N GLU A 127 -11.62 -18.73 -12.31
CA GLU A 127 -11.15 -17.35 -12.08
C GLU A 127 -9.68 -17.37 -11.60
N ALA A 128 -9.33 -18.24 -10.67
CA ALA A 128 -7.95 -18.41 -10.20
C ALA A 128 -7.00 -18.78 -11.34
N GLN A 129 -7.39 -19.73 -12.20
CA GLN A 129 -6.59 -20.16 -13.35
C GLN A 129 -6.37 -19.01 -14.33
N GLU A 130 -7.42 -18.30 -14.72
CA GLU A 130 -7.35 -17.16 -15.64
C GLU A 130 -6.41 -16.07 -15.13
N VAL A 131 -6.56 -15.70 -13.85
CA VAL A 131 -5.67 -14.72 -13.20
C VAL A 131 -4.21 -15.18 -13.28
N GLY A 132 -3.93 -16.44 -12.95
CA GLY A 132 -2.57 -16.98 -12.98
C GLY A 132 -1.97 -17.03 -14.39
N GLU A 133 -2.73 -17.40 -15.40
CA GLU A 133 -2.30 -17.42 -16.80
C GLU A 133 -1.97 -16.01 -17.31
N ASN A 134 -2.84 -15.02 -16.99
CA ASN A 134 -2.62 -13.62 -17.30
C ASN A 134 -1.36 -13.06 -16.64
N VAL A 135 -1.11 -13.40 -15.37
CA VAL A 135 0.08 -13.00 -14.62
C VAL A 135 1.35 -13.62 -15.22
N LEU A 136 1.33 -14.90 -15.58
CA LEU A 136 2.49 -15.55 -16.24
C LEU A 136 2.79 -14.93 -17.61
N ALA A 137 1.75 -14.62 -18.39
CA ALA A 137 1.90 -13.95 -19.67
C ALA A 137 2.51 -12.56 -19.52
N ALA A 138 2.07 -11.81 -18.50
CA ALA A 138 2.61 -10.50 -18.16
C ALA A 138 4.09 -10.58 -17.74
N TYR A 139 4.47 -11.55 -16.93
CA TYR A 139 5.87 -11.79 -16.55
C TYR A 139 6.76 -12.06 -17.75
N LYS A 140 6.28 -12.89 -18.69
CA LYS A 140 7.02 -13.16 -19.93
C LYS A 140 7.23 -11.88 -20.74
N LYS A 141 6.22 -11.01 -20.84
CA LYS A 141 6.34 -9.71 -21.53
C LYS A 141 7.35 -8.80 -20.83
N LEU A 142 7.47 -8.86 -19.50
CA LEU A 142 8.43 -8.10 -18.70
C LEU A 142 9.84 -8.71 -18.67
N GLY A 143 10.08 -9.82 -19.41
CA GLY A 143 11.39 -10.47 -19.49
C GLY A 143 11.78 -11.31 -18.26
N PHE A 144 10.83 -11.64 -17.38
CA PHE A 144 11.13 -12.54 -16.25
C PHE A 144 11.34 -13.97 -16.74
N THR A 145 12.51 -14.51 -16.45
CA THR A 145 12.87 -15.90 -16.78
C THR A 145 12.45 -16.90 -15.71
N ASN A 146 12.31 -16.47 -14.46
CA ASN A 146 11.86 -17.30 -13.35
C ASN A 146 10.37 -17.10 -13.10
N GLN A 147 9.60 -18.18 -13.22
CA GLN A 147 8.15 -18.24 -13.08
C GLN A 147 7.66 -18.16 -11.62
N SER A 148 8.38 -17.46 -10.74
CA SER A 148 7.95 -17.27 -9.34
C SER A 148 6.88 -16.18 -9.28
N LEU A 149 5.63 -16.56 -9.11
CA LEU A 149 4.50 -15.65 -8.85
C LEU A 149 4.54 -15.00 -7.46
N THR A 150 5.57 -15.28 -6.65
CA THR A 150 5.59 -14.92 -5.23
C THR A 150 5.85 -13.45 -4.93
N SER A 151 6.58 -12.75 -5.80
CA SER A 151 6.77 -11.30 -5.68
C SER A 151 7.36 -10.73 -6.97
N PRO A 152 6.54 -10.18 -7.88
CA PRO A 152 7.04 -9.55 -9.10
C PRO A 152 7.98 -8.40 -8.81
N ILE A 153 7.69 -7.64 -7.74
CA ILE A 153 8.48 -6.48 -7.33
C ILE A 153 9.88 -6.92 -6.92
N LYS A 154 9.98 -7.89 -6.01
CA LYS A 154 11.28 -8.40 -5.52
C LYS A 154 12.11 -9.00 -6.65
N ALA A 155 11.48 -9.78 -7.52
CA ALA A 155 12.15 -10.37 -8.67
C ALA A 155 12.66 -9.30 -9.64
N PHE A 156 11.85 -8.28 -9.89
CA PHE A 156 12.21 -7.16 -10.77
C PHE A 156 13.35 -6.32 -10.17
N VAL A 157 13.22 -5.89 -8.92
CA VAL A 157 14.26 -5.11 -8.22
C VAL A 157 15.59 -5.86 -8.22
N LYS A 158 15.58 -7.15 -7.89
CA LYS A 158 16.80 -7.98 -7.84
C LYS A 158 17.44 -8.18 -9.22
N SER A 159 16.66 -8.28 -10.29
CA SER A 159 17.17 -8.57 -11.64
C SER A 159 17.52 -7.33 -12.45
N HIS A 160 16.93 -6.16 -12.14
CA HIS A 160 17.04 -4.96 -12.97
C HIS A 160 17.62 -3.74 -12.24
N LEU A 161 17.43 -3.63 -10.92
CA LEU A 161 17.91 -2.50 -10.13
C LEU A 161 19.19 -2.82 -9.33
N TYR A 162 19.30 -4.04 -8.86
CA TYR A 162 20.45 -4.47 -8.07
C TYR A 162 21.48 -5.16 -9.00
N PRO A 163 22.74 -4.74 -9.11
CA PRO A 163 23.52 -3.89 -8.20
C PRO A 163 23.65 -2.41 -8.64
N ASP A 164 22.88 -1.94 -9.58
CA ASP A 164 23.13 -0.68 -10.31
C ASP A 164 22.72 0.61 -9.58
N ILE A 165 22.23 0.52 -8.34
CA ILE A 165 21.89 1.68 -7.50
C ILE A 165 22.79 1.76 -6.28
N ALA A 166 23.01 2.98 -5.76
CA ALA A 166 23.63 3.20 -4.46
C ALA A 166 22.84 2.47 -3.35
N THR A 167 23.58 1.85 -2.44
CA THR A 167 23.05 1.14 -1.27
C THR A 167 23.46 1.85 0.02
N LEU A 168 23.04 1.35 1.17
CA LEU A 168 23.43 1.91 2.48
C LEU A 168 24.95 1.99 2.66
N ASN A 169 25.72 1.08 2.07
CA ASN A 169 27.18 1.08 2.16
C ASN A 169 27.86 2.26 1.40
N ASP A 170 27.14 2.87 0.47
CA ASP A 170 27.60 4.02 -0.31
C ASP A 170 27.23 5.35 0.35
N ILE A 171 26.57 5.33 1.52
CA ILE A 171 25.98 6.49 2.18
C ILE A 171 26.70 6.73 3.51
N PRO A 172 27.21 7.96 3.77
CA PRO A 172 27.70 8.30 5.10
C PRO A 172 26.61 8.13 6.17
N GLU A 173 26.94 7.51 7.30
CA GLU A 173 25.99 7.15 8.36
C GLU A 173 25.08 8.32 8.76
N GLN A 174 25.64 9.48 9.07
CA GLN A 174 24.90 10.66 9.47
C GLN A 174 23.94 11.18 8.38
N VAL A 175 24.29 11.01 7.11
CA VAL A 175 23.40 11.34 5.99
C VAL A 175 22.22 10.37 5.95
N GLY A 176 22.50 9.08 6.15
CA GLY A 176 21.47 8.05 6.25
C GLY A 176 20.47 8.31 7.39
N GLU A 177 20.96 8.69 8.56
CA GLU A 177 20.15 9.07 9.72
C GLU A 177 19.23 10.28 9.42
N TYR A 178 19.79 11.35 8.83
CA TYR A 178 19.02 12.54 8.48
C TYR A 178 17.98 12.22 7.40
N ALA A 179 18.36 11.45 6.38
CA ALA A 179 17.44 11.02 5.35
C ALA A 179 16.28 10.19 5.94
N TYR A 180 16.59 9.21 6.79
CA TYR A 180 15.55 8.38 7.43
C TYR A 180 14.64 9.19 8.35
N ALA A 181 15.16 10.19 9.04
CA ALA A 181 14.38 11.09 9.89
C ALA A 181 13.35 11.91 9.11
N THR A 182 13.53 12.11 7.78
CA THR A 182 12.55 12.81 6.94
C THR A 182 11.45 11.90 6.39
N VAL A 183 11.59 10.57 6.51
CA VAL A 183 10.56 9.60 6.10
C VAL A 183 9.44 9.58 7.15
N LYS A 184 8.28 10.07 6.81
CA LYS A 184 7.12 10.21 7.73
C LYS A 184 5.93 9.33 7.32
N GLY A 185 5.99 8.67 6.16
CA GLY A 185 4.92 7.88 5.62
C GLY A 185 3.91 8.68 4.78
N ASN A 186 2.82 8.02 4.44
CA ASN A 186 1.84 8.56 3.52
C ASN A 186 1.04 9.72 4.12
N TRP A 187 0.89 10.79 3.36
CA TRP A 187 0.03 11.91 3.70
C TRP A 187 -1.44 11.57 3.38
N VAL A 188 -2.23 11.34 4.42
CA VAL A 188 -3.68 11.10 4.33
C VAL A 188 -4.37 11.97 5.34
N GLU A 189 -5.18 12.92 4.89
CA GLU A 189 -5.79 13.94 5.74
C GLU A 189 -7.14 14.39 5.21
N CYS A 190 -8.07 14.69 6.12
CA CYS A 190 -9.40 15.23 5.85
C CYS A 190 -9.47 16.68 6.33
N TYR A 191 -9.69 17.62 5.42
CA TYR A 191 -9.80 19.05 5.73
C TYR A 191 -11.23 19.48 5.94
N SER A 192 -12.18 18.77 5.32
CA SER A 192 -13.60 19.07 5.46
C SER A 192 -14.43 17.80 5.45
N MET A 193 -15.35 17.68 6.40
CA MET A 193 -16.36 16.59 6.46
C MET A 193 -17.72 17.11 6.04
N GLY A 194 -18.56 16.23 5.47
CA GLY A 194 -19.91 16.56 5.07
C GLY A 194 -20.33 15.94 3.75
N ARG A 195 -21.33 16.54 3.11
CA ARG A 195 -21.89 16.10 1.82
C ARG A 195 -21.75 17.19 0.76
N TRP A 196 -21.30 16.82 -0.42
CA TRP A 196 -21.17 17.69 -1.59
C TRP A 196 -22.00 17.17 -2.76
N ASN A 197 -22.63 18.08 -3.49
CA ASN A 197 -23.34 17.75 -4.72
C ASN A 197 -22.40 17.47 -5.88
N LYS A 198 -21.17 18.00 -5.83
CA LYS A 198 -20.16 17.79 -6.85
C LYS A 198 -18.77 17.97 -6.29
N VAL A 199 -17.94 16.97 -6.48
CA VAL A 199 -16.49 17.02 -6.23
C VAL A 199 -15.72 16.55 -7.46
N TYR A 200 -14.44 16.81 -7.43
CA TYR A 200 -13.44 16.38 -8.40
C TYR A 200 -12.36 15.60 -7.66
N ASP A 201 -12.11 14.37 -8.09
CA ASP A 201 -11.11 13.47 -7.53
C ASP A 201 -9.97 13.35 -8.53
N TYR A 202 -8.84 13.95 -8.20
CA TYR A 202 -7.62 13.94 -9.00
C TYR A 202 -6.58 13.03 -8.40
N ASP A 203 -5.78 12.39 -9.25
CA ASP A 203 -4.72 11.47 -8.85
C ASP A 203 -3.52 11.61 -9.80
N VAL A 204 -2.31 11.44 -9.29
CA VAL A 204 -1.09 11.53 -10.09
C VAL A 204 -0.78 10.20 -10.75
N ASN A 205 -0.62 10.19 -12.06
CA ASN A 205 -0.26 8.96 -12.77
C ASN A 205 1.13 8.47 -12.35
N ARG A 206 1.19 7.27 -11.75
CA ARG A 206 2.44 6.62 -11.36
C ARG A 206 3.34 7.55 -10.53
N ALA A 207 2.77 8.18 -9.52
CA ALA A 207 3.42 9.21 -8.71
C ALA A 207 4.83 8.81 -8.24
N TYR A 208 4.97 7.70 -7.52
CA TYR A 208 6.28 7.22 -7.06
C TYR A 208 7.25 6.90 -8.20
N GLY A 209 6.77 6.27 -9.27
CA GLY A 209 7.59 6.02 -10.47
C GLY A 209 8.11 7.32 -11.10
N SER A 210 7.26 8.35 -11.16
CA SER A 210 7.65 9.67 -11.64
C SER A 210 8.73 10.32 -10.78
N GLN A 211 8.64 10.21 -9.46
CA GLN A 211 9.69 10.75 -8.57
C GLN A 211 10.98 9.93 -8.66
N LEU A 212 10.88 8.60 -8.71
CA LEU A 212 12.04 7.72 -8.91
C LEU A 212 12.82 8.08 -10.18
N SER A 213 12.14 8.29 -11.32
CA SER A 213 12.79 8.58 -12.60
C SER A 213 13.62 9.87 -12.62
N LYS A 214 13.37 10.77 -11.66
CA LYS A 214 14.10 12.05 -11.52
C LYS A 214 15.34 11.97 -10.64
N LEU A 215 15.50 10.87 -9.88
CA LEU A 215 16.61 10.73 -8.93
C LEU A 215 17.95 10.62 -9.66
N LEU A 216 18.94 11.32 -9.13
CA LEU A 216 20.33 11.31 -9.61
C LEU A 216 21.15 10.25 -8.88
N GLU A 217 22.16 9.71 -9.54
CA GLU A 217 23.11 8.76 -8.94
C GLU A 217 24.00 9.46 -7.91
N ILE A 218 23.88 9.07 -6.65
CA ILE A 218 24.56 9.73 -5.54
C ILE A 218 26.02 9.28 -5.37
N ARG A 219 26.46 8.20 -6.02
CA ARG A 219 27.88 7.76 -6.02
C ARG A 219 28.78 8.69 -6.83
N ASP A 220 28.20 9.46 -7.76
CA ASP A 220 28.90 10.39 -8.64
C ASP A 220 29.29 11.71 -7.96
N GLY A 221 29.11 11.85 -6.68
CA GLY A 221 29.38 13.07 -5.94
C GLY A 221 29.82 12.87 -4.50
N THR A 222 29.86 13.96 -3.75
CA THR A 222 30.33 14.01 -2.37
C THR A 222 29.32 14.66 -1.43
N TRP A 223 29.26 14.21 -0.20
CA TRP A 223 28.46 14.82 0.87
C TRP A 223 29.30 15.85 1.63
N ILE A 224 28.73 17.04 1.80
CA ILE A 224 29.36 18.16 2.50
C ILE A 224 28.51 18.57 3.69
N ARG A 225 29.12 18.74 4.86
CA ARG A 225 28.48 19.31 6.04
C ARG A 225 28.64 20.83 6.08
N SER A 226 27.58 21.53 6.41
CA SER A 226 27.54 23.00 6.50
C SER A 226 26.55 23.43 7.57
N ARG A 227 26.72 24.65 8.10
CA ARG A 227 25.69 25.32 8.92
C ARG A 227 24.76 26.21 8.10
N VAL A 228 25.00 26.30 6.81
CA VAL A 228 24.23 27.14 5.88
C VAL A 228 23.73 26.29 4.74
N ILE A 229 22.47 26.45 4.36
CA ILE A 229 21.87 25.80 3.22
C ILE A 229 22.47 26.38 1.93
N PRO A 230 22.97 25.55 1.00
CA PRO A 230 23.47 26.00 -0.30
C PRO A 230 22.38 26.78 -1.06
N GLY A 231 22.75 27.92 -1.64
CA GLY A 231 21.78 28.76 -2.39
C GLY A 231 21.46 28.23 -3.79
N ASN A 232 22.31 27.35 -4.35
CA ASN A 232 22.18 26.88 -5.73
C ASN A 232 21.84 25.37 -5.77
N ARG A 233 20.62 25.04 -6.17
CA ARG A 233 20.13 23.66 -6.29
C ARG A 233 20.68 22.90 -7.50
N LYS A 234 21.22 23.60 -8.50
CA LYS A 234 21.90 22.91 -9.63
C LYS A 234 23.20 22.24 -9.19
N THR A 235 23.85 22.79 -8.17
CA THR A 235 25.11 22.27 -7.64
C THR A 235 24.96 21.48 -6.33
N ALA A 236 23.84 21.66 -5.66
CA ALA A 236 23.46 20.95 -4.43
C ALA A 236 22.00 20.48 -4.53
N PRO A 237 21.68 19.55 -5.44
CA PRO A 237 20.31 19.11 -5.68
C PRO A 237 19.71 18.35 -4.51
N TYR A 238 20.53 17.67 -3.72
CA TYR A 238 20.10 16.88 -2.57
C TYR A 238 20.73 17.36 -1.28
N GLY A 239 20.01 17.20 -0.20
CA GLY A 239 20.50 17.43 1.14
C GLY A 239 19.39 17.39 2.17
N PHE A 240 19.83 17.37 3.42
CA PHE A 240 18.99 17.30 4.61
C PHE A 240 19.47 18.37 5.59
N ALA A 241 18.53 19.13 6.11
CA ALA A 241 18.86 20.17 7.07
C ALA A 241 18.08 19.94 8.37
N LYS A 242 18.78 20.03 9.50
CA LYS A 242 18.23 19.98 10.84
C LYS A 242 18.04 21.40 11.37
N GLY A 243 16.94 21.68 12.08
CA GLY A 243 16.68 22.98 12.64
C GLY A 243 15.32 23.09 13.31
N ILE A 244 14.93 24.32 13.63
CA ILE A 244 13.59 24.63 14.17
C ILE A 244 12.66 24.99 13.02
N LEU A 245 11.66 24.16 12.79
CA LEU A 245 10.57 24.38 11.85
C LEU A 245 9.41 25.06 12.56
N THR A 246 8.98 26.23 12.08
CA THR A 246 7.78 26.92 12.53
C THR A 246 6.77 27.02 11.39
N ILE A 247 5.62 26.40 11.53
CA ILE A 247 4.52 26.41 10.56
C ILE A 247 3.41 27.33 11.03
N THR A 248 2.99 28.23 10.15
CA THR A 248 1.89 29.17 10.37
C THR A 248 0.72 28.98 9.40
N ALA A 249 0.95 28.32 8.28
CA ALA A 249 -0.06 28.07 7.26
C ALA A 249 -1.05 26.97 7.70
N PRO A 250 -2.36 27.11 7.37
CA PRO A 250 -3.39 26.11 7.71
C PRO A 250 -3.35 24.85 6.83
N PHE A 251 -2.64 24.92 5.71
CA PHE A 251 -2.46 23.82 4.75
C PHE A 251 -0.99 23.67 4.37
N HIS A 252 -0.43 22.49 4.60
CA HIS A 252 0.98 22.18 4.33
C HIS A 252 1.24 20.67 4.42
N PRO A 253 2.31 20.13 3.78
CA PRO A 253 2.64 18.70 3.77
C PRO A 253 3.67 18.29 4.83
N PHE A 254 3.93 19.05 5.87
CA PHE A 254 4.97 18.76 6.88
C PHE A 254 4.42 17.86 7.99
N ILE A 255 4.60 16.55 7.83
CA ILE A 255 4.04 15.50 8.67
C ILE A 255 4.86 15.32 9.96
N VAL A 256 4.16 15.02 11.06
CA VAL A 256 4.70 14.55 12.34
C VAL A 256 4.00 13.25 12.71
N ASN A 257 4.77 12.22 13.08
CA ASN A 257 4.23 10.97 13.58
C ASN A 257 4.19 10.97 15.12
N ARG A 258 3.08 10.52 15.69
CA ARG A 258 2.91 10.27 17.11
C ARG A 258 2.14 8.95 17.29
N GLY A 259 2.81 7.94 17.87
CA GLY A 259 2.28 6.58 17.84
C GLY A 259 2.00 6.15 16.40
N ASP A 260 0.84 5.55 16.18
CA ASP A 260 0.41 5.06 14.87
C ASP A 260 -0.25 6.14 13.98
N MET A 261 -0.24 7.40 14.43
CA MET A 261 -0.93 8.49 13.72
C MET A 261 0.05 9.51 13.14
N SER A 262 -0.30 10.02 11.96
CA SER A 262 0.41 11.09 11.25
C SER A 262 -0.44 12.35 11.26
N TYR A 263 0.17 13.50 11.59
CA TYR A 263 -0.46 14.81 11.70
C TYR A 263 0.29 15.83 10.85
N THR A 264 -0.39 16.92 10.43
CA THR A 264 0.23 18.12 9.87
C THR A 264 -0.04 19.32 10.80
N PRO A 265 0.70 19.44 11.92
CA PRO A 265 0.44 20.46 12.91
C PRO A 265 1.06 21.82 12.57
N SER A 266 0.45 22.90 13.06
CA SER A 266 1.05 24.22 13.17
C SER A 266 2.00 24.33 14.39
N GLY A 267 2.72 25.46 14.50
CA GLY A 267 3.63 25.75 15.61
C GLY A 267 5.08 25.38 15.33
N SER A 268 5.90 25.44 16.39
CA SER A 268 7.36 25.31 16.29
C SER A 268 7.87 23.99 16.86
N ARG A 269 8.78 23.32 16.14
CA ARG A 269 9.42 22.07 16.57
C ARG A 269 10.80 21.89 15.96
N GLU A 270 11.63 21.08 16.60
CA GLU A 270 12.83 20.56 15.94
C GLU A 270 12.42 19.53 14.88
N ASP A 271 12.97 19.66 13.69
CA ASP A 271 12.71 18.70 12.58
C ASP A 271 13.92 18.58 11.67
N VAL A 272 13.92 17.54 10.83
CA VAL A 272 14.86 17.36 9.72
C VAL A 272 14.08 17.44 8.42
N LEU A 273 14.48 18.32 7.53
CA LEU A 273 13.82 18.54 6.24
C LEU A 273 14.78 18.24 5.09
N THR A 274 14.24 17.76 3.98
CA THR A 274 14.97 17.77 2.71
C THR A 274 15.16 19.21 2.23
N LEU A 275 16.17 19.48 1.40
CA LEU A 275 16.35 20.83 0.84
C LEU A 275 15.15 21.24 -0.02
N SER A 276 14.49 20.29 -0.72
CA SER A 276 13.25 20.55 -1.46
C SER A 276 12.12 21.03 -0.54
N GLN A 277 11.99 20.45 0.65
CA GLN A 277 11.01 20.89 1.64
C GLN A 277 11.31 22.30 2.16
N VAL A 278 12.59 22.63 2.39
CA VAL A 278 12.98 23.99 2.82
C VAL A 278 12.67 25.02 1.74
N ASP A 279 12.97 24.70 0.48
CA ASP A 279 12.65 25.61 -0.63
C ASP A 279 11.14 25.78 -0.81
N PHE A 280 10.38 24.70 -0.68
CA PHE A 280 8.92 24.71 -0.74
C PHE A 280 8.31 25.56 0.38
N LEU A 281 8.77 25.38 1.62
CA LEU A 281 8.35 26.16 2.79
C LEU A 281 8.53 27.65 2.56
N ARG A 282 9.72 28.07 2.09
CA ARG A 282 10.09 29.46 1.85
C ARG A 282 9.38 30.04 0.64
N GLY A 283 9.34 29.29 -0.46
CA GLY A 283 8.73 29.73 -1.74
C GLY A 283 7.23 29.95 -1.64
N ASN A 284 6.55 29.24 -0.73
CA ASN A 284 5.10 29.35 -0.51
C ASN A 284 4.73 30.08 0.77
N GLU A 285 5.69 30.67 1.49
CA GLU A 285 5.48 31.47 2.71
C GLU A 285 4.68 30.69 3.82
N LEU A 286 4.91 29.38 3.95
CA LEU A 286 4.16 28.54 4.87
C LEU A 286 4.64 28.64 6.32
N GLY A 287 5.80 29.27 6.54
CA GLY A 287 6.46 29.41 7.82
C GLY A 287 7.94 29.67 7.71
N THR A 288 8.71 29.38 8.75
CA THR A 288 10.17 29.58 8.82
C THR A 288 10.91 28.30 9.18
N PHE A 289 12.19 28.24 8.80
CA PHE A 289 13.09 27.16 9.21
C PHE A 289 14.46 27.72 9.58
N ASP A 290 14.78 27.65 10.88
CA ASP A 290 16.05 28.12 11.46
C ASP A 290 17.02 26.95 11.51
N VAL A 291 17.98 26.94 10.58
CA VAL A 291 18.90 25.82 10.35
C VAL A 291 20.01 25.80 11.40
N SER A 292 20.23 24.64 12.02
CA SER A 292 21.35 24.39 12.93
C SER A 292 22.46 23.55 12.27
N ASP A 293 22.11 22.65 11.36
CA ASP A 293 23.05 21.78 10.63
C ASP A 293 22.48 21.41 9.25
N CYS A 294 23.35 21.15 8.27
CA CYS A 294 22.95 20.80 6.92
C CYS A 294 23.99 19.83 6.31
N LEU A 295 23.51 18.75 5.72
CA LEU A 295 24.28 17.81 4.93
C LEU A 295 23.77 17.88 3.50
N TYR A 296 24.61 18.23 2.53
CA TYR A 296 24.20 18.30 1.14
C TYR A 296 25.15 17.58 0.20
N TRP A 297 24.59 17.05 -0.85
CA TRP A 297 25.31 16.36 -1.91
C TRP A 297 25.66 17.30 -3.05
N THR A 298 26.87 17.14 -3.63
CA THR A 298 27.33 17.86 -4.81
C THR A 298 28.23 16.97 -5.67
N ASN A 299 28.14 17.12 -6.99
CA ASN A 299 29.03 16.47 -7.96
C ASN A 299 30.12 17.40 -8.50
N GLY A 300 30.35 18.54 -7.88
CA GLY A 300 31.46 19.45 -8.23
C GLY A 300 31.33 20.15 -9.59
N TYR A 301 30.14 20.34 -10.11
CA TYR A 301 29.85 20.98 -11.43
C TYR A 301 30.34 20.22 -12.66
N THR A 302 30.70 18.95 -12.51
CA THR A 302 31.13 18.12 -13.63
C THR A 302 29.94 17.68 -14.51
N GLU A 303 29.91 16.54 -15.06
CA GLU A 303 28.83 16.06 -15.92
C GLU A 303 27.49 15.94 -15.18
N GLU A 304 26.35 15.98 -15.93
CA GLU A 304 25.04 15.71 -15.33
C GLU A 304 25.03 14.26 -14.80
N PRO A 305 24.72 14.04 -13.51
CA PRO A 305 24.74 12.71 -12.93
C PRO A 305 23.73 11.77 -13.61
N ALA A 306 24.07 10.48 -13.66
CA ALA A 306 23.18 9.46 -14.17
C ALA A 306 21.85 9.43 -13.38
N ARG A 307 20.78 8.97 -14.04
CA ARG A 307 19.46 8.74 -13.44
C ARG A 307 19.15 7.24 -13.42
N PRO A 308 19.52 6.55 -12.35
CA PRO A 308 19.52 5.08 -12.34
C PRO A 308 18.14 4.45 -12.55
N PHE A 309 17.07 5.17 -12.18
CA PHE A 309 15.70 4.66 -12.30
C PHE A 309 14.99 5.08 -13.60
N GLU A 310 15.51 6.05 -14.36
CA GLU A 310 14.82 6.61 -15.51
C GLU A 310 14.54 5.58 -16.59
N VAL A 311 15.54 4.80 -16.99
CA VAL A 311 15.42 3.78 -18.03
C VAL A 311 14.41 2.71 -17.64
N ILE A 312 14.44 2.27 -16.40
CA ILE A 312 13.56 1.23 -15.87
C ILE A 312 12.12 1.71 -15.79
N VAL A 313 11.90 2.90 -15.26
CA VAL A 313 10.55 3.49 -15.17
C VAL A 313 9.98 3.70 -16.57
N ARG A 314 10.76 4.21 -17.51
CA ARG A 314 10.36 4.38 -18.90
C ARG A 314 9.97 3.04 -19.54
N HIS A 315 10.80 2.02 -19.43
CA HIS A 315 10.52 0.67 -19.94
C HIS A 315 9.22 0.09 -19.38
N LEU A 316 9.00 0.16 -18.06
CA LEU A 316 7.77 -0.31 -17.42
C LEU A 316 6.53 0.46 -17.93
N CYS A 317 6.69 1.76 -18.16
CA CYS A 317 5.61 2.58 -18.71
C CYS A 317 5.27 2.18 -20.14
N GLU A 318 6.27 1.95 -20.99
CA GLU A 318 6.11 1.48 -22.37
C GLU A 318 5.43 0.11 -22.43
N VAL A 319 5.87 -0.86 -21.63
CA VAL A 319 5.25 -2.19 -21.54
C VAL A 319 3.78 -2.11 -21.12
N SER A 320 3.41 -1.14 -20.29
CA SER A 320 2.02 -0.97 -19.84
C SER A 320 1.11 -0.26 -20.84
N GLN A 321 1.67 0.41 -21.88
CA GLN A 321 0.87 1.08 -22.91
C GLN A 321 0.13 0.06 -23.76
N GLY A 322 -1.20 0.18 -23.86
CA GLY A 322 -2.03 -0.75 -24.63
C GLY A 322 -2.07 -2.20 -24.09
N ALA A 323 -1.40 -2.47 -22.96
CA ALA A 323 -1.35 -3.81 -22.37
C ALA A 323 -2.70 -4.24 -21.77
N ASP A 324 -2.83 -5.55 -21.57
CA ASP A 324 -3.97 -6.15 -20.84
C ASP A 324 -4.01 -5.71 -19.36
N PRO A 325 -5.16 -5.85 -18.68
CA PRO A 325 -5.33 -5.43 -17.28
C PRO A 325 -4.32 -6.06 -16.30
N ALA A 326 -3.96 -7.33 -16.49
CA ALA A 326 -3.01 -8.03 -15.62
C ALA A 326 -1.61 -7.42 -15.74
N THR A 327 -1.13 -7.19 -16.97
CA THR A 327 0.15 -6.51 -17.23
C THR A 327 0.17 -5.11 -16.61
N LYS A 328 -0.90 -4.33 -16.79
CA LYS A 328 -1.02 -2.98 -16.18
C LYS A 328 -0.95 -3.04 -14.65
N ASN A 329 -1.65 -4.00 -14.04
CA ASN A 329 -1.65 -4.17 -12.58
C ASN A 329 -0.25 -4.54 -12.07
N ILE A 330 0.44 -5.48 -12.73
CA ILE A 330 1.80 -5.87 -12.34
C ILE A 330 2.76 -4.68 -12.45
N VAL A 331 2.75 -3.95 -13.56
CA VAL A 331 3.58 -2.74 -13.72
C VAL A 331 3.27 -1.71 -12.64
N ARG A 332 1.99 -1.45 -12.36
CA ARG A 332 1.59 -0.53 -11.28
C ARG A 332 2.17 -0.96 -9.93
N ARG A 333 2.09 -2.25 -9.60
CA ARG A 333 2.63 -2.80 -8.36
C ARG A 333 4.15 -2.72 -8.29
N ILE A 334 4.85 -2.97 -9.41
CA ILE A 334 6.31 -2.82 -9.46
C ILE A 334 6.68 -1.36 -9.19
N LEU A 335 6.11 -0.40 -9.91
CA LEU A 335 6.41 1.03 -9.76
C LEU A 335 6.09 1.56 -8.34
N ALA A 336 4.96 1.16 -7.77
CA ALA A 336 4.60 1.53 -6.40
C ALA A 336 5.50 0.84 -5.36
N GLY A 337 5.85 -0.43 -5.58
CA GLY A 337 6.63 -1.22 -4.64
C GLY A 337 8.13 -0.95 -4.68
N MET A 338 8.67 -0.46 -5.80
CA MET A 338 10.10 -0.12 -5.90
C MET A 338 10.53 0.87 -4.82
N TRP A 339 9.72 1.90 -4.56
CA TRP A 339 9.95 2.82 -3.46
C TRP A 339 10.00 2.11 -2.09
N GLY A 340 9.04 1.23 -1.82
CA GLY A 340 8.99 0.49 -0.56
C GLY A 340 10.23 -0.38 -0.29
N TYR A 341 10.87 -0.91 -1.35
CA TYR A 341 12.12 -1.67 -1.20
C TYR A 341 13.31 -0.79 -0.78
N LEU A 342 13.30 0.50 -1.12
CA LEU A 342 14.32 1.45 -0.67
C LEU A 342 14.24 1.76 0.83
N LEU A 343 13.12 1.44 1.47
CA LEU A 343 12.88 1.66 2.91
C LEU A 343 12.59 0.35 3.65
N GLN A 344 12.84 -0.80 3.00
CA GLN A 344 12.50 -2.10 3.58
C GLN A 344 13.37 -2.44 4.78
N LEU A 345 12.72 -2.66 5.92
CA LEU A 345 13.30 -3.30 7.10
C LEU A 345 12.91 -4.78 7.13
N LYS A 346 13.80 -5.63 7.62
CA LYS A 346 13.63 -7.08 7.79
C LYS A 346 13.91 -7.43 9.25
N GLY A 347 13.40 -8.60 9.70
CA GLY A 347 13.62 -9.10 11.06
C GLY A 347 12.49 -8.78 12.03
N THR A 348 12.76 -8.88 13.31
CA THR A 348 11.86 -8.58 14.42
C THR A 348 12.23 -7.25 15.07
N GLU A 349 11.44 -6.76 16.04
CA GLU A 349 11.75 -5.53 16.79
C GLU A 349 13.12 -5.59 17.48
N ASP A 350 13.57 -6.78 17.90
CA ASP A 350 14.84 -6.99 18.60
C ASP A 350 16.03 -7.23 17.63
N ASP A 351 15.78 -7.53 16.34
CA ASP A 351 16.82 -7.80 15.34
C ASP A 351 16.39 -7.21 13.97
N VAL A 352 16.46 -5.89 13.89
CA VAL A 352 16.11 -5.15 12.66
C VAL A 352 17.28 -5.17 11.69
N GLN A 353 17.03 -5.67 10.48
CA GLN A 353 18.00 -5.67 9.37
C GLN A 353 17.48 -4.82 8.22
N PHE A 354 18.40 -4.13 7.56
CA PHE A 354 18.06 -3.38 6.34
C PHE A 354 17.88 -4.31 5.13
N GLY A 355 16.97 -3.97 4.25
CA GLY A 355 16.80 -4.66 2.98
C GLY A 355 18.00 -4.48 2.06
N ASP A 356 18.20 -5.41 1.11
CA ASP A 356 19.36 -5.41 0.20
C ASP A 356 19.45 -4.16 -0.69
N SER A 357 18.32 -3.50 -0.94
CA SER A 357 18.21 -2.25 -1.72
C SER A 357 17.93 -1.03 -0.83
N PHE A 358 18.15 -1.14 0.48
CA PHE A 358 17.83 -0.07 1.41
C PHE A 358 18.67 1.18 1.10
N ASN A 359 17.98 2.28 0.80
CA ASN A 359 18.55 3.58 0.53
C ASN A 359 17.61 4.68 1.06
N PRO A 360 17.83 5.17 2.29
CA PRO A 360 16.93 6.13 2.92
C PRO A 360 16.92 7.49 2.20
N ILE A 361 17.99 7.85 1.47
CA ILE A 361 18.06 9.10 0.71
C ILE A 361 17.03 9.05 -0.42
N TYR A 362 17.08 8.00 -1.25
CA TYR A 362 16.13 7.85 -2.34
C TYR A 362 14.70 7.68 -1.84
N GLY A 363 14.52 6.89 -0.77
CA GLY A 363 13.22 6.71 -0.14
C GLY A 363 12.61 8.03 0.34
N ALA A 364 13.38 8.82 1.07
CA ALA A 364 12.98 10.12 1.59
C ALA A 364 12.64 11.13 0.47
N LEU A 365 13.49 11.21 -0.56
CA LEU A 365 13.27 12.14 -1.69
C LEU A 365 12.00 11.80 -2.48
N VAL A 366 11.72 10.52 -2.71
CA VAL A 366 10.49 10.10 -3.41
C VAL A 366 9.25 10.47 -2.61
N GLU A 367 9.22 10.15 -1.31
CA GLU A 367 8.10 10.43 -0.44
C GLU A 367 7.84 11.93 -0.30
N THR A 368 8.88 12.69 0.06
CA THR A 368 8.75 14.12 0.29
C THR A 368 8.39 14.87 -0.99
N ASN A 369 9.03 14.58 -2.13
CA ASN A 369 8.73 15.25 -3.39
C ASN A 369 7.33 14.92 -3.91
N ASN A 370 6.80 13.72 -3.63
CA ASN A 370 5.41 13.40 -3.94
C ASN A 370 4.45 14.30 -3.14
N SER A 371 4.62 14.40 -1.84
CA SER A 371 3.78 15.24 -0.97
C SER A 371 3.88 16.73 -1.34
N LEU A 372 5.10 17.21 -1.70
CA LEU A 372 5.30 18.58 -2.16
C LEU A 372 4.57 18.85 -3.49
N ALA A 373 4.57 17.90 -4.44
CA ALA A 373 3.88 18.06 -5.70
C ALA A 373 2.35 18.16 -5.52
N VAL A 374 1.79 17.35 -4.62
CA VAL A 374 0.36 17.41 -4.25
C VAL A 374 0.02 18.75 -3.59
N ALA A 375 0.82 19.18 -2.63
CA ALA A 375 0.62 20.46 -1.95
C ALA A 375 0.74 21.65 -2.91
N GLN A 376 1.75 21.64 -3.81
CA GLN A 376 1.94 22.70 -4.79
C GLN A 376 0.74 22.83 -5.72
N ALA A 377 0.17 21.70 -6.16
CA ALA A 377 -1.03 21.71 -7.01
C ALA A 377 -2.22 22.42 -6.32
N CYS A 378 -2.39 22.23 -5.01
CA CYS A 378 -3.42 22.95 -4.26
C CYS A 378 -3.11 24.42 -4.09
N ILE A 379 -1.86 24.77 -3.77
CA ILE A 379 -1.41 26.16 -3.59
C ILE A 379 -1.53 26.96 -4.88
N ASP A 380 -1.07 26.42 -6.01
CA ASP A 380 -1.15 27.05 -7.35
C ASP A 380 -2.60 27.33 -7.77
N ASN A 381 -3.55 26.57 -7.26
CA ASN A 381 -4.98 26.77 -7.49
C ASN A 381 -5.67 27.58 -6.37
N ASN A 382 -4.90 28.03 -5.37
CA ASN A 382 -5.40 28.79 -4.22
C ASN A 382 -6.57 28.11 -3.51
N ILE A 383 -6.41 26.81 -3.19
CA ILE A 383 -7.41 26.00 -2.49
C ILE A 383 -6.82 25.27 -1.28
N ILE A 384 -7.66 25.03 -0.29
CA ILE A 384 -7.49 23.94 0.67
C ILE A 384 -8.39 22.79 0.15
N PRO A 385 -7.86 21.58 -0.09
CA PRO A 385 -8.66 20.47 -0.59
C PRO A 385 -9.65 19.98 0.47
N LEU A 386 -10.65 19.21 0.07
CA LEU A 386 -11.54 18.52 1.02
C LEU A 386 -10.82 17.36 1.71
N ALA A 387 -10.02 16.64 0.95
CA ALA A 387 -9.18 15.57 1.46
C ALA A 387 -7.95 15.37 0.55
N VAL A 388 -6.88 14.86 1.17
CA VAL A 388 -5.67 14.38 0.49
C VAL A 388 -5.47 12.91 0.84
N ALA A 389 -5.10 12.10 -0.15
CA ALA A 389 -4.77 10.70 0.02
C ALA A 389 -3.54 10.34 -0.83
N VAL A 390 -2.36 10.43 -0.23
CA VAL A 390 -1.04 10.09 -0.81
C VAL A 390 -0.69 10.94 -2.02
N ASP A 391 -1.21 10.60 -3.20
CA ASP A 391 -1.01 11.26 -4.50
C ASP A 391 -2.33 11.73 -5.11
N GLY A 392 -3.40 11.72 -4.31
CA GLY A 392 -4.75 12.11 -4.70
C GLY A 392 -5.26 13.34 -3.95
N ILE A 393 -6.12 14.12 -4.63
CA ILE A 393 -6.77 15.32 -4.13
C ILE A 393 -8.27 15.23 -4.40
N VAL A 394 -9.09 15.40 -3.37
CA VAL A 394 -10.54 15.60 -3.51
C VAL A 394 -10.87 17.06 -3.24
N THR A 395 -11.57 17.71 -4.17
CA THR A 395 -11.90 19.13 -4.09
C THR A 395 -13.32 19.42 -4.62
N ASP A 396 -13.95 20.48 -4.13
CA ASP A 396 -15.26 20.96 -4.59
C ASP A 396 -15.19 21.84 -5.86
N LYS A 397 -13.96 22.19 -6.30
CA LYS A 397 -13.72 23.02 -7.48
C LYS A 397 -12.78 22.33 -8.47
N PRO A 398 -12.96 22.57 -9.78
CA PRO A 398 -12.01 22.05 -10.76
C PRO A 398 -10.66 22.75 -10.61
N LEU A 399 -9.57 21.97 -10.72
CA LEU A 399 -8.21 22.47 -10.65
C LEU A 399 -7.61 22.64 -12.05
N LYS A 400 -6.75 23.65 -12.19
CA LYS A 400 -5.89 23.82 -13.38
C LYS A 400 -4.63 22.97 -13.16
N LEU A 401 -4.60 21.79 -13.78
CA LEU A 401 -3.53 20.82 -13.62
C LEU A 401 -3.02 20.38 -15.01
N ASP A 402 -1.79 19.91 -15.07
CA ASP A 402 -1.25 19.22 -16.23
C ASP A 402 -1.88 17.82 -16.36
N ILE A 403 -3.03 17.76 -17.04
CA ILE A 403 -3.80 16.52 -17.21
C ILE A 403 -3.24 15.70 -18.36
N GLY A 404 -2.91 14.42 -18.10
CA GLY A 404 -2.36 13.55 -19.14
C GLY A 404 -2.28 12.09 -18.70
N LYS A 405 -1.52 11.30 -19.46
CA LYS A 405 -1.31 9.85 -19.22
C LYS A 405 0.13 9.50 -18.84
N SER A 406 1.05 10.46 -18.95
CA SER A 406 2.46 10.23 -18.62
C SER A 406 2.68 10.16 -17.10
N PRO A 407 3.75 9.51 -16.63
CA PRO A 407 4.10 9.52 -15.20
C PRO A 407 4.27 10.95 -14.68
N GLY A 408 3.67 11.24 -13.54
CA GLY A 408 3.70 12.58 -12.92
C GLY A 408 2.64 13.56 -13.42
N GLN A 409 1.93 13.26 -14.50
CA GLN A 409 0.77 14.04 -14.91
C GLN A 409 -0.46 13.67 -14.08
N TRP A 410 -1.35 14.64 -13.91
CA TRP A 410 -2.61 14.43 -13.21
C TRP A 410 -3.66 13.76 -14.10
N ARG A 411 -4.60 13.08 -13.47
CA ARG A 411 -5.82 12.58 -14.10
C ARG A 411 -7.01 12.90 -13.22
N LEU A 412 -8.13 13.27 -13.82
CA LEU A 412 -9.41 13.29 -13.14
C LEU A 412 -9.94 11.85 -13.10
N THR A 413 -9.98 11.25 -11.92
CA THR A 413 -10.41 9.85 -11.73
C THR A 413 -11.91 9.74 -11.61
N HIS A 414 -12.53 10.63 -10.80
CA HIS A 414 -13.98 10.65 -10.58
C HIS A 414 -14.49 12.09 -10.46
N GLN A 415 -15.75 12.25 -10.80
CA GLN A 415 -16.48 13.49 -10.60
C GLN A 415 -17.93 13.13 -10.27
N GLY A 416 -18.48 13.61 -9.16
CA GLY A 416 -19.83 13.27 -8.74
C GLY A 416 -20.13 13.79 -7.34
N LYS A 417 -21.25 13.30 -6.78
CA LYS A 417 -21.60 13.59 -5.38
C LYS A 417 -20.61 12.90 -4.45
N CYS A 418 -20.43 13.47 -3.26
CA CYS A 418 -19.48 12.95 -2.29
C CYS A 418 -20.02 13.06 -0.87
N ILE A 419 -19.64 12.08 -0.03
CA ILE A 419 -19.77 12.13 1.43
C ILE A 419 -18.38 11.85 2.01
N ILE A 420 -17.89 12.74 2.85
CA ILE A 420 -16.62 12.60 3.58
C ILE A 420 -16.94 12.55 5.08
N VAL A 421 -16.49 11.49 5.73
CA VAL A 421 -16.69 11.25 7.17
C VAL A 421 -15.41 11.45 7.96
N SER A 422 -14.28 11.03 7.42
CA SER A 422 -12.95 11.14 8.05
C SER A 422 -11.84 10.87 7.03
N SER A 423 -10.59 10.99 7.47
CA SER A 423 -9.42 10.56 6.72
C SER A 423 -9.56 9.10 6.30
N GLY A 424 -9.59 8.83 4.99
CA GLY A 424 -9.77 7.48 4.46
C GLY A 424 -11.22 6.96 4.38
N ILE A 425 -12.21 7.75 4.79
CA ILE A 425 -13.64 7.44 4.60
C ILE A 425 -14.27 8.51 3.71
N VAL A 426 -14.09 8.33 2.41
CA VAL A 426 -14.53 9.23 1.34
C VAL A 426 -15.32 8.42 0.31
N GLY A 427 -16.64 8.58 0.31
CA GLY A 427 -17.52 8.00 -0.69
C GLY A 427 -17.78 8.99 -1.83
N ILE A 428 -17.43 8.65 -3.06
CA ILE A 428 -17.71 9.46 -4.26
C ILE A 428 -18.63 8.64 -5.17
N GLU A 429 -19.68 9.26 -5.70
CA GLU A 429 -20.64 8.63 -6.60
C GLU A 429 -19.91 8.04 -7.83
N GLY A 430 -20.11 6.73 -8.10
CA GLY A 430 -19.43 6.01 -9.15
C GLY A 430 -17.98 5.60 -8.85
N LYS A 431 -17.43 5.98 -7.71
CA LYS A 431 -16.15 5.48 -7.19
C LYS A 431 -16.41 4.35 -6.18
N GLY A 432 -15.80 3.26 -6.39
CA GLY A 432 -16.02 2.05 -5.64
C GLY A 432 -16.43 0.99 -6.63
N GLY A 433 -15.61 -0.02 -6.73
CA GLY A 433 -15.84 -1.12 -7.63
C GLY A 433 -17.07 -1.93 -7.24
N ASP A 434 -17.33 -2.98 -7.98
CA ASP A 434 -18.33 -4.02 -7.74
C ASP A 434 -18.14 -4.78 -6.41
N GLU A 435 -17.41 -4.19 -5.47
CA GLU A 435 -17.12 -4.74 -4.16
C GLU A 435 -18.36 -4.59 -3.27
N GLU A 436 -19.02 -5.68 -3.06
CA GLU A 436 -20.19 -5.86 -2.17
C GLU A 436 -19.98 -5.27 -0.76
N PHE A 437 -18.74 -4.83 -0.42
CA PHE A 437 -18.31 -4.43 0.91
C PHE A 437 -17.41 -3.18 0.94
N SER A 438 -17.40 -2.40 -0.12
CA SER A 438 -16.72 -1.10 -0.12
C SER A 438 -17.59 -0.02 0.55
N ILE A 439 -16.98 0.85 1.34
CA ILE A 439 -17.64 2.06 1.82
C ILE A 439 -17.79 3.00 0.62
N THR A 440 -18.95 2.93 -0.03
CA THR A 440 -19.29 3.72 -1.21
C THR A 440 -20.13 4.93 -0.83
N TYR A 441 -20.28 5.88 -1.77
CA TYR A 441 -21.23 6.98 -1.60
C TYR A 441 -22.66 6.50 -1.34
N ASP A 442 -23.13 5.51 -2.11
CA ASP A 442 -24.50 5.01 -2.02
C ASP A 442 -24.74 4.33 -0.67
N TRP A 443 -23.79 3.51 -0.20
CA TRP A 443 -23.89 2.88 1.11
C TRP A 443 -23.88 3.91 2.25
N LEU A 444 -22.98 4.90 2.24
CA LEU A 444 -22.93 5.96 3.26
C LEU A 444 -24.23 6.75 3.28
N LYS A 445 -24.72 7.12 2.09
CA LYS A 445 -25.96 7.87 1.95
C LYS A 445 -27.14 7.09 2.51
N GLU A 446 -27.33 5.85 2.08
CA GLU A 446 -28.44 4.98 2.50
C GLU A 446 -28.41 4.73 4.02
N ALA A 447 -27.23 4.37 4.56
CA ALA A 447 -27.08 4.12 5.99
C ALA A 447 -27.44 5.36 6.84
N MET A 448 -26.98 6.55 6.45
CA MET A 448 -27.25 7.79 7.18
C MET A 448 -28.67 8.35 6.95
N GLU A 449 -29.27 8.13 5.80
CA GLU A 449 -30.67 8.52 5.53
C GLU A 449 -31.66 7.61 6.28
N ASN A 450 -31.37 6.32 6.43
CA ASN A 450 -32.21 5.38 7.18
C ASN A 450 -32.15 5.64 8.69
N ASP A 451 -30.97 5.89 9.23
CA ASP A 451 -30.75 6.12 10.66
C ASP A 451 -29.97 7.42 10.95
N PRO A 452 -30.57 8.59 10.67
CA PRO A 452 -29.84 9.87 10.69
C PRO A 452 -29.38 10.33 12.08
N ALA A 453 -29.91 9.75 13.16
CA ALA A 453 -29.54 10.10 14.53
C ALA A 453 -28.34 9.26 15.07
N GLN A 454 -27.93 8.23 14.35
CA GLN A 454 -26.81 7.38 14.78
C GLN A 454 -25.46 8.03 14.51
N SER A 455 -24.50 7.68 15.36
CA SER A 455 -23.07 8.03 15.22
C SER A 455 -22.25 6.87 14.69
N GLU A 456 -22.82 5.68 14.60
CA GLU A 456 -22.14 4.46 14.18
C GLU A 456 -22.94 3.76 13.08
N TYR A 457 -22.25 3.40 11.99
CA TYR A 457 -22.84 2.67 10.87
C TYR A 457 -22.03 1.42 10.59
N VAL A 458 -22.68 0.26 10.68
CA VAL A 458 -22.04 -1.04 10.57
C VAL A 458 -22.29 -1.63 9.20
N MET A 459 -21.21 -1.96 8.51
CA MET A 459 -21.24 -2.76 7.29
C MET A 459 -20.82 -4.18 7.65
N GLU A 460 -21.62 -5.16 7.25
CA GLU A 460 -21.28 -6.57 7.39
C GLU A 460 -20.62 -7.10 6.13
N LYS A 461 -19.64 -7.95 6.28
CA LYS A 461 -19.04 -8.73 5.19
C LYS A 461 -18.79 -10.15 5.63
N ILE A 462 -18.78 -11.08 4.66
CA ILE A 462 -18.33 -12.44 4.88
C ILE A 462 -16.80 -12.45 4.76
N ALA A 463 -16.13 -12.95 5.77
CA ALA A 463 -14.67 -13.03 5.82
C ALA A 463 -14.20 -14.40 6.33
N PRO A 464 -13.12 -14.97 5.76
CA PRO A 464 -12.55 -16.22 6.24
C PRO A 464 -11.83 -16.04 7.59
N VAL A 465 -11.94 -17.07 8.44
CA VAL A 465 -11.11 -17.22 9.63
C VAL A 465 -9.80 -17.89 9.20
N THR A 466 -8.84 -17.06 8.79
CA THR A 466 -7.51 -17.49 8.37
C THR A 466 -6.69 -17.95 9.58
N LEU A 467 -5.53 -18.61 9.34
CA LEU A 467 -4.64 -19.07 10.41
C LEU A 467 -4.25 -17.94 11.37
N ALA A 468 -3.87 -16.76 10.85
CA ALA A 468 -3.49 -15.62 11.68
C ALA A 468 -4.67 -15.13 12.55
N LYS A 469 -5.88 -15.04 11.98
CA LYS A 469 -7.09 -14.66 12.71
C LYS A 469 -7.47 -15.70 13.79
N ALA A 470 -7.40 -16.99 13.48
CA ALA A 470 -7.68 -18.05 14.42
C ALA A 470 -6.72 -18.03 15.61
N LEU A 471 -5.44 -17.77 15.39
CA LEU A 471 -4.44 -17.66 16.46
C LEU A 471 -4.69 -16.48 17.40
N SER A 472 -5.29 -15.39 16.92
CA SER A 472 -5.59 -14.22 17.74
C SER A 472 -6.80 -14.41 18.69
N GLY A 473 -7.66 -15.42 18.48
CA GLY A 473 -8.78 -15.62 19.42
C GLY A 473 -9.84 -16.65 19.05
N SER A 474 -9.90 -17.15 17.81
CA SER A 474 -11.00 -17.98 17.31
C SER A 474 -10.51 -19.29 16.70
N TRP A 475 -9.67 -20.02 17.46
CA TRP A 475 -9.07 -21.26 16.95
C TRP A 475 -10.10 -22.33 16.57
N ASP A 476 -11.19 -22.41 17.31
CA ASP A 476 -12.32 -23.30 17.08
C ASP A 476 -13.04 -23.06 15.74
N LYS A 477 -12.84 -21.88 15.16
CA LYS A 477 -13.42 -21.48 13.86
C LYS A 477 -12.42 -21.49 12.71
N LEU A 478 -11.24 -22.07 12.89
CA LEU A 478 -10.21 -22.12 11.83
C LEU A 478 -10.79 -22.69 10.52
N GLY A 479 -10.63 -21.95 9.43
CA GLY A 479 -11.13 -22.34 8.12
C GLY A 479 -12.63 -22.11 7.91
N GLU A 480 -13.34 -21.51 8.85
CA GLU A 480 -14.75 -21.13 8.69
C GLU A 480 -14.88 -19.77 7.98
N LEU A 481 -16.07 -19.54 7.43
CA LEU A 481 -16.51 -18.21 7.02
C LEU A 481 -17.33 -17.61 8.16
N GLU A 482 -17.06 -16.37 8.50
CA GLU A 482 -17.83 -15.64 9.50
C GLU A 482 -18.28 -14.27 9.00
N ARG A 483 -19.29 -13.71 9.66
CA ARG A 483 -19.66 -12.33 9.47
C ARG A 483 -18.61 -11.46 10.17
N SER A 484 -17.96 -10.60 9.39
CA SER A 484 -17.04 -9.57 9.88
C SER A 484 -17.70 -8.22 9.68
N THR A 485 -17.52 -7.33 10.63
CA THR A 485 -18.09 -5.98 10.56
C THR A 485 -17.01 -4.94 10.31
N ARG A 486 -17.37 -3.90 9.58
CA ARG A 486 -16.62 -2.66 9.49
C ARG A 486 -17.51 -1.52 9.96
N THR A 487 -17.09 -0.80 10.99
CA THR A 487 -17.87 0.30 11.55
C THR A 487 -17.32 1.63 11.04
N VAL A 488 -18.22 2.49 10.60
CA VAL A 488 -17.94 3.91 10.31
C VAL A 488 -18.45 4.72 11.49
N TYR A 489 -17.55 5.44 12.15
CA TYR A 489 -17.87 6.30 13.28
C TYR A 489 -17.89 7.76 12.84
N ILE A 490 -18.99 8.46 13.12
CA ILE A 490 -19.10 9.91 12.96
C ILE A 490 -18.34 10.58 14.13
N GLY A 491 -17.54 11.60 13.83
CA GLY A 491 -16.72 12.27 14.84
C GLY A 491 -15.43 11.53 15.22
N SER A 492 -15.01 10.51 14.43
CA SER A 492 -13.77 9.76 14.67
C SER A 492 -12.51 10.42 14.09
N GLU A 493 -12.64 11.53 13.39
CA GLU A 493 -11.49 12.24 12.83
C GLU A 493 -10.71 12.96 13.93
N THR A 494 -9.46 12.57 14.13
CA THR A 494 -8.60 13.10 15.18
C THR A 494 -7.31 13.74 14.65
N LYS A 495 -7.05 13.64 13.35
CA LYS A 495 -5.83 14.19 12.74
C LYS A 495 -5.83 15.71 12.68
N ARG A 496 -7.01 16.30 12.68
CA ARG A 496 -7.20 17.77 12.64
C ARG A 496 -8.19 18.23 13.70
N CYS A 497 -8.15 19.51 14.03
CA CYS A 497 -9.06 20.14 14.98
C CYS A 497 -10.31 20.64 14.24
N TYR A 498 -11.48 20.15 14.63
CA TYR A 498 -12.76 20.66 14.13
C TYR A 498 -13.43 21.50 15.24
N ILE A 499 -13.72 22.77 14.95
CA ILE A 499 -14.35 23.69 15.91
C ILE A 499 -15.73 23.19 16.34
N ASN A 500 -16.49 22.65 15.38
CA ASN A 500 -17.75 21.96 15.61
C ASN A 500 -17.64 20.58 14.96
N GLU A 501 -17.77 19.54 15.74
CA GLU A 501 -17.70 18.17 15.23
C GLU A 501 -19.09 17.62 14.91
N PRO A 502 -19.24 16.86 13.81
CA PRO A 502 -20.49 16.15 13.54
C PRO A 502 -20.70 15.08 14.61
N LYS A 503 -21.94 14.91 15.09
CA LYS A 503 -22.29 13.93 16.13
C LYS A 503 -23.07 12.74 15.59
N CYS A 504 -23.67 12.88 14.45
CA CYS A 504 -24.51 11.84 13.84
C CYS A 504 -24.57 11.99 12.31
N GLY A 505 -25.15 11.01 11.65
CA GLY A 505 -25.29 11.00 10.18
C GLY A 505 -26.05 12.21 9.63
N ARG A 506 -27.07 12.69 10.35
CA ARG A 506 -27.81 13.91 9.96
C ARG A 506 -26.88 15.11 9.83
N ASP A 507 -25.90 15.23 10.71
CA ASP A 507 -24.95 16.35 10.70
C ASP A 507 -24.10 16.30 9.43
N ILE A 508 -23.56 15.13 9.09
CA ILE A 508 -22.79 14.90 7.87
C ILE A 508 -23.60 15.17 6.59
N LEU A 509 -24.88 14.75 6.58
CA LEU A 509 -25.73 14.92 5.40
C LEU A 509 -26.16 16.38 5.14
N ASN A 510 -26.26 17.20 6.19
CA ASN A 510 -26.85 18.54 6.10
C ASN A 510 -25.84 19.69 6.29
N ASN A 511 -24.66 19.43 6.81
CA ASN A 511 -23.66 20.45 7.10
C ASN A 511 -22.29 20.10 6.51
N VAL A 512 -21.44 21.12 6.42
CA VAL A 512 -20.02 20.98 6.10
C VAL A 512 -19.21 21.48 7.29
N TYR A 513 -18.26 20.68 7.72
CA TYR A 513 -17.38 20.94 8.85
C TYR A 513 -15.95 21.16 8.33
N GLN A 514 -15.38 22.32 8.60
CA GLN A 514 -14.00 22.66 8.27
C GLN A 514 -13.09 22.47 9.47
N SER A 515 -11.86 22.09 9.21
CA SER A 515 -10.86 21.86 10.25
C SER A 515 -9.69 22.82 10.14
N GLU A 516 -8.98 22.95 11.26
CA GLU A 516 -7.69 23.61 11.37
C GLU A 516 -6.60 22.60 11.78
N PRO A 517 -5.32 22.87 11.53
CA PRO A 517 -4.26 22.04 12.07
C PRO A 517 -4.23 22.11 13.59
N TRP A 518 -3.90 21.00 14.25
CA TRP A 518 -3.56 21.05 15.66
C TRP A 518 -2.32 21.92 15.89
N ASP A 519 -2.27 22.65 17.00
CA ASP A 519 -0.99 23.17 17.48
C ASP A 519 -0.11 21.99 17.94
N ILE A 520 1.17 22.00 17.56
CA ILE A 520 2.11 20.91 17.89
C ILE A 520 2.19 20.62 19.40
N SER A 521 2.02 21.66 20.24
CA SER A 521 2.03 21.53 21.70
C SER A 521 0.85 20.70 22.25
N MET A 522 -0.25 20.63 21.51
CA MET A 522 -1.43 19.83 21.87
C MET A 522 -1.21 18.36 21.56
N ILE A 523 -0.50 18.05 20.47
CA ILE A 523 -0.20 16.66 20.05
C ILE A 523 0.86 16.04 20.98
N THR A 524 1.81 16.80 21.49
CA THR A 524 2.88 16.30 22.35
C THR A 524 2.42 15.97 23.77
N LYS A 525 1.29 16.49 24.23
CA LYS A 525 0.76 16.28 25.58
C LYS A 525 -0.14 15.05 25.74
N GLY A 526 -0.52 14.39 24.64
CA GLY A 526 -1.44 13.26 24.65
C GLY A 526 -0.80 11.88 24.70
N GLY A 527 0.48 11.75 25.05
CA GLY A 527 1.26 10.52 24.99
C GLY A 527 2.14 10.24 26.21
N GLU A 528 1.68 10.57 27.44
CA GLU A 528 2.24 10.03 28.70
C GLU A 528 1.25 9.07 29.35
#